data_d67cf38e700ee6e6bcb5e56625d64e08
#
_entry.id   d67cf38e700ee6e6bcb5e56625d64e08
#
_cell.length_a   1.000
_cell.length_b   1.000
_cell.length_c   1.000
_cell.angle_alpha   90.00
_cell.angle_beta   90.00
_cell.angle_gamma   90.00
#
_symmetry.space_group_name_H-M   'P 1'
#
loop_
_entity.id
_entity.type
_entity.pdbx_description
1 polymer ?
#
loop_
_entity_poly.entity_id
_entity_poly.type
_entity_poly.pdbx_seq_one_letter_code
_entity_poly.pdbx_strand_id
1 'polypeptide(L)'
;EFLTRGYVVSPYTAFEGLFRCSPASMLLIQKGDKIKEKKYLNHPNQRIGEGRVKKISEVQLDEISDILINSIDNMTISDVPVGLFLSSGIDSSLIAAILTKELCRKDITAFTVKYDKDLIHDESNGAAKIANFLDMNHIIVDSKNYNSDYNMEHLNKIFGEPNYGVTAFS
;
A
#
# COMPACT_ATOMS: atom_id res chain seq x y z
N GLU A 1 14.23 -17.23 11.58
CA GLU A 1 14.15 -15.94 10.86
C GLU A 1 13.09 -15.03 11.44
N PHE A 2 11.84 -15.51 11.64
CA PHE A 2 10.74 -14.69 12.16
C PHE A 2 11.06 -13.98 13.49
N LEU A 3 11.61 -14.69 14.46
CA LEU A 3 11.99 -14.13 15.77
C LEU A 3 13.06 -13.03 15.69
N THR A 4 13.83 -13.01 14.61
CA THR A 4 14.92 -12.03 14.43
C THR A 4 14.48 -10.83 13.59
N ARG A 5 13.57 -11.03 12.63
CA ARG A 5 13.19 -10.04 11.62
C ARG A 5 11.74 -9.58 11.73
N GLY A 6 10.90 -10.29 12.47
CA GLY A 6 9.46 -10.05 12.55
C GLY A 6 8.67 -10.52 11.33
N TYR A 7 9.33 -11.11 10.34
CA TYR A 7 8.71 -11.68 9.13
C TYR A 7 9.53 -12.82 8.55
N VAL A 8 8.92 -13.62 7.68
CA VAL A 8 9.59 -14.69 6.94
C VAL A 8 10.00 -14.19 5.56
N VAL A 9 11.30 -14.35 5.23
CA VAL A 9 11.86 -13.82 3.97
C VAL A 9 11.42 -14.69 2.79
N SER A 10 10.92 -14.02 1.73
CA SER A 10 10.61 -14.68 0.45
C SER A 10 11.84 -15.43 -0.11
N PRO A 11 11.67 -16.60 -0.73
CA PRO A 11 10.42 -17.24 -1.14
C PRO A 11 9.75 -18.12 -0.06
N TYR A 12 10.26 -18.15 1.14
CA TYR A 12 9.74 -19.01 2.21
C TYR A 12 8.45 -18.44 2.83
N THR A 13 7.67 -19.30 3.45
CA THR A 13 6.51 -18.97 4.28
C THR A 13 6.67 -19.58 5.67
N ALA A 14 5.71 -19.30 6.56
CA ALA A 14 5.64 -19.98 7.85
C ALA A 14 5.22 -21.44 7.77
N PHE A 15 4.82 -21.91 6.59
CA PHE A 15 4.32 -23.26 6.36
C PHE A 15 5.31 -24.09 5.56
N GLU A 16 5.53 -25.32 6.00
CA GLU A 16 6.42 -26.26 5.29
C GLU A 16 5.84 -26.62 3.92
N GLY A 17 6.68 -26.59 2.89
CA GLY A 17 6.30 -26.93 1.51
C GLY A 17 5.50 -25.86 0.78
N LEU A 18 5.17 -24.73 1.44
CA LEU A 18 4.50 -23.60 0.82
C LEU A 18 5.49 -22.47 0.54
N PHE A 19 5.52 -22.00 -0.69
CA PHE A 19 6.43 -20.94 -1.14
C PHE A 19 5.68 -19.76 -1.72
N ARG A 20 6.23 -18.57 -1.54
CA ARG A 20 5.75 -17.36 -2.22
C ARG A 20 6.27 -17.32 -3.64
N CYS A 21 5.44 -16.85 -4.55
CA CYS A 21 5.89 -16.52 -5.90
C CYS A 21 6.96 -15.40 -5.82
N SER A 22 8.01 -15.51 -6.63
CA SER A 22 9.05 -14.48 -6.65
C SER A 22 8.48 -13.13 -7.06
N PRO A 23 8.98 -12.00 -6.52
CA PRO A 23 8.59 -10.68 -7.00
C PRO A 23 8.83 -10.53 -8.50
N ALA A 24 7.94 -9.80 -9.17
CA ALA A 24 8.00 -9.56 -10.61
C ALA A 24 8.06 -10.84 -11.45
N SER A 25 7.40 -11.90 -11.01
CA SER A 25 7.27 -13.16 -11.76
C SER A 25 5.82 -13.61 -11.86
N MET A 26 5.56 -14.47 -12.81
CA MET A 26 4.29 -15.15 -13.01
C MET A 26 4.51 -16.66 -13.03
N LEU A 27 3.52 -17.40 -12.52
CA LEU A 27 3.50 -18.86 -12.59
C LEU A 27 2.57 -19.27 -13.74
N LEU A 28 3.12 -20.02 -14.70
CA LEU A 28 2.35 -20.63 -15.77
C LEU A 28 2.05 -22.08 -15.39
N ILE A 29 0.76 -22.37 -15.23
CA ILE A 29 0.28 -23.70 -14.83
C ILE A 29 -0.60 -24.25 -15.97
N GLN A 30 -0.15 -25.30 -16.62
CA GLN A 30 -0.89 -26.00 -17.66
C GLN A 30 -1.17 -27.44 -17.23
N LYS A 31 -2.34 -27.96 -17.59
CA LYS A 31 -2.73 -29.32 -17.22
C LYS A 31 -1.75 -30.34 -17.79
N GLY A 32 -1.12 -31.12 -16.93
CA GLY A 32 -0.14 -32.14 -17.32
C GLY A 32 1.32 -31.64 -17.38
N ASP A 33 1.57 -30.34 -17.27
CA ASP A 33 2.90 -29.78 -17.31
C ASP A 33 3.44 -29.44 -15.90
N LYS A 34 4.77 -29.28 -15.81
CA LYS A 34 5.40 -28.70 -14.63
C LYS A 34 5.10 -27.21 -14.55
N ILE A 35 4.91 -26.70 -13.34
CA ILE A 35 4.80 -25.25 -13.08
C ILE A 35 6.04 -24.55 -13.61
N LYS A 36 5.85 -23.53 -14.46
CA LYS A 36 6.93 -22.72 -14.99
C LYS A 36 6.84 -21.31 -14.38
N GLU A 37 7.89 -20.88 -13.73
CA GLU A 37 8.03 -19.50 -13.26
C GLU A 37 8.72 -18.65 -14.33
N LYS A 38 8.14 -17.51 -14.69
CA LYS A 38 8.67 -16.56 -15.66
C LYS A 38 8.76 -15.18 -15.03
N LYS A 39 9.95 -14.61 -14.97
CA LYS A 39 10.15 -13.20 -14.58
C LYS A 39 9.77 -12.28 -15.73
N TYR A 40 8.97 -11.23 -15.45
CA TYR A 40 8.57 -10.22 -16.42
C TYR A 40 9.25 -8.87 -16.18
N LEU A 41 9.87 -8.67 -14.98
CA LEU A 41 10.64 -7.48 -14.64
C LEU A 41 11.89 -7.87 -13.86
N ASN A 42 13.01 -7.24 -14.17
CA ASN A 42 14.24 -7.35 -13.36
C ASN A 42 14.19 -6.34 -12.21
N HIS A 43 14.75 -6.72 -11.06
CA HIS A 43 14.77 -5.85 -9.88
C HIS A 43 15.44 -4.50 -10.21
N PRO A 44 14.85 -3.35 -9.82
CA PRO A 44 15.40 -2.02 -10.13
C PRO A 44 16.86 -1.82 -9.73
N ASN A 45 17.30 -2.46 -8.63
CA ASN A 45 18.67 -2.36 -8.13
C ASN A 45 19.76 -2.84 -9.12
N GLN A 46 19.39 -3.60 -10.15
CA GLN A 46 20.32 -4.00 -11.20
C GLN A 46 20.59 -2.87 -12.22
N ARG A 47 19.82 -1.80 -12.16
CA ARG A 47 19.92 -0.64 -13.07
C ARG A 47 20.44 0.62 -12.38
N ILE A 48 20.65 0.62 -11.07
CA ILE A 48 21.26 1.74 -10.36
C ILE A 48 22.77 1.67 -10.64
N GLY A 49 23.17 2.18 -11.81
CA GLY A 49 24.55 2.52 -12.06
C GLY A 49 24.97 3.64 -11.12
N GLU A 50 26.25 3.75 -10.82
CA GLU A 50 26.88 4.79 -9.99
C GLU A 50 26.76 6.19 -10.65
N GLY A 51 25.59 6.55 -11.12
CA GLY A 51 25.30 7.84 -11.72
C GLY A 51 24.92 8.87 -10.65
N ARG A 52 25.58 10.01 -10.64
CA ARG A 52 25.13 11.21 -9.92
C ARG A 52 23.66 11.45 -10.28
N VAL A 53 22.80 11.66 -9.27
CA VAL A 53 21.41 12.07 -9.46
C VAL A 53 21.41 13.31 -10.34
N LYS A 54 21.04 13.15 -11.60
CA LYS A 54 20.83 14.28 -12.50
C LYS A 54 19.55 15.00 -12.10
N LYS A 55 19.54 16.32 -12.21
CA LYS A 55 18.33 17.11 -12.00
C LYS A 55 17.26 16.61 -12.99
N ILE A 56 16.10 16.24 -12.45
CA ILE A 56 14.95 15.78 -13.27
C ILE A 56 14.51 16.95 -14.15
N SER A 57 14.31 16.71 -15.44
CA SER A 57 13.78 17.70 -16.38
C SER A 57 12.26 17.82 -16.27
N GLU A 58 11.69 18.93 -16.74
CA GLU A 58 10.22 19.10 -16.76
C GLU A 58 9.53 17.98 -17.56
N VAL A 59 10.08 17.61 -18.71
CA VAL A 59 9.56 16.50 -19.52
C VAL A 59 9.49 15.17 -18.73
N GLN A 60 10.53 14.90 -17.92
CA GLN A 60 10.53 13.70 -17.09
C GLN A 60 9.51 13.78 -15.94
N LEU A 61 9.25 14.98 -15.41
CA LEU A 61 8.19 15.18 -14.42
C LEU A 61 6.80 14.94 -15.03
N ASP A 62 6.55 15.42 -16.23
CA ASP A 62 5.30 15.20 -16.94
C ASP A 62 5.08 13.70 -17.22
N GLU A 63 6.11 13.01 -17.72
CA GLU A 63 6.06 11.54 -17.92
C GLU A 63 5.75 10.77 -16.63
N ILE A 64 6.36 11.15 -15.50
CA ILE A 64 6.09 10.53 -14.19
C ILE A 64 4.66 10.83 -13.76
N SER A 65 4.19 12.05 -13.95
CA SER A 65 2.82 12.47 -13.63
C SER A 65 1.80 11.63 -14.40
N ASP A 66 1.98 11.49 -15.71
CA ASP A 66 1.10 10.68 -16.56
C ASP A 66 1.06 9.21 -16.14
N ILE A 67 2.22 8.63 -15.80
CA ILE A 67 2.30 7.25 -15.30
C ILE A 67 1.53 7.11 -13.98
N LEU A 68 1.69 8.06 -13.05
CA LEU A 68 0.99 8.04 -11.77
C LEU A 68 -0.52 8.19 -11.94
N ILE A 69 -0.98 9.16 -12.75
CA ILE A 69 -2.40 9.37 -13.02
C ILE A 69 -3.03 8.12 -13.62
N ASN A 70 -2.41 7.54 -14.67
CA ASN A 70 -2.91 6.33 -15.30
C ASN A 70 -2.92 5.12 -14.34
N SER A 71 -1.91 5.00 -13.50
CA SER A 71 -1.82 3.91 -12.52
C SER A 71 -2.94 4.03 -11.47
N ILE A 72 -3.19 5.23 -10.96
CA ILE A 72 -4.22 5.50 -9.96
C ILE A 72 -5.62 5.31 -10.57
N ASP A 73 -5.84 5.78 -11.79
CA ASP A 73 -7.11 5.60 -12.49
C ASP A 73 -7.46 4.12 -12.63
N ASN A 74 -6.52 3.32 -13.12
CA ASN A 74 -6.69 1.87 -13.23
C ASN A 74 -6.97 1.17 -11.89
N MET A 75 -6.43 1.67 -10.79
CA MET A 75 -6.67 1.12 -9.44
C MET A 75 -8.04 1.47 -8.87
N THR A 76 -8.74 2.44 -9.46
CA THR A 76 -10.10 2.83 -9.02
C THR A 76 -11.22 2.05 -9.72
N ILE A 77 -10.88 1.18 -10.66
CA ILE A 77 -11.86 0.29 -11.33
C ILE A 77 -12.31 -0.77 -10.33
N SER A 78 -13.58 -0.72 -9.94
CA SER A 78 -14.12 -1.62 -8.92
C SER A 78 -15.64 -1.77 -9.06
N ASP A 79 -16.15 -2.94 -8.68
CA ASP A 79 -17.59 -3.24 -8.61
C ASP A 79 -18.24 -2.72 -7.31
N VAL A 80 -17.45 -2.20 -6.39
CA VAL A 80 -17.87 -1.64 -5.09
C VAL A 80 -17.28 -0.24 -4.88
N PRO A 81 -17.85 0.58 -3.98
CA PRO A 81 -17.25 1.87 -3.66
C PRO A 81 -15.80 1.77 -3.23
N VAL A 82 -14.96 2.64 -3.77
CA VAL A 82 -13.54 2.74 -3.45
C VAL A 82 -13.32 3.80 -2.39
N GLY A 83 -12.46 3.51 -1.41
CA GLY A 83 -12.02 4.47 -0.41
C GLY A 83 -10.51 4.68 -0.46
N LEU A 84 -10.05 5.78 0.10
CA LEU A 84 -8.63 6.12 0.21
C LEU A 84 -8.21 6.18 1.68
N PHE A 85 -7.18 5.45 2.09
CA PHE A 85 -6.50 5.72 3.35
C PHE A 85 -5.66 6.98 3.22
N LEU A 86 -6.03 8.03 3.98
CA LEU A 86 -5.36 9.31 3.96
C LEU A 86 -4.57 9.53 5.25
N SER A 87 -3.30 9.84 5.12
CA SER A 87 -2.43 10.30 6.19
C SER A 87 -1.97 11.74 5.93
N SER A 88 -1.18 12.30 6.82
CA SER A 88 -0.51 13.60 6.58
C SER A 88 0.74 13.47 5.69
N GLY A 89 1.08 12.24 5.28
CA GLY A 89 2.25 11.94 4.45
C GLY A 89 2.09 12.39 2.99
N ILE A 90 3.24 12.61 2.33
CA ILE A 90 3.29 13.11 0.96
C ILE A 90 2.67 12.14 -0.05
N ASP A 91 2.86 10.84 0.13
CA ASP A 91 2.39 9.82 -0.82
C ASP A 91 0.86 9.75 -0.87
N SER A 92 0.21 9.62 0.30
CA SER A 92 -1.25 9.57 0.38
C SER A 92 -1.89 10.88 -0.06
N SER A 93 -1.23 12.01 0.24
CA SER A 93 -1.68 13.35 -0.19
C SER A 93 -1.59 13.53 -1.70
N LEU A 94 -0.55 12.99 -2.33
CA LEU A 94 -0.39 13.01 -3.79
C LEU A 94 -1.47 12.17 -4.46
N ILE A 95 -1.75 10.97 -3.94
CA ILE A 95 -2.85 10.13 -4.46
C ILE A 95 -4.19 10.87 -4.32
N ALA A 96 -4.46 11.48 -3.16
CA ALA A 96 -5.68 12.26 -2.95
C ALA A 96 -5.80 13.43 -3.93
N ALA A 97 -4.70 14.14 -4.19
CA ALA A 97 -4.68 15.24 -5.15
C ALA A 97 -4.94 14.77 -6.58
N ILE A 98 -4.34 13.68 -7.01
CA ILE A 98 -4.58 13.09 -8.35
C ILE A 98 -6.04 12.67 -8.49
N LEU A 99 -6.59 11.96 -7.50
CA LEU A 99 -8.00 11.54 -7.53
C LEU A 99 -8.95 12.72 -7.66
N THR A 100 -8.71 13.82 -6.94
CA THR A 100 -9.63 14.94 -6.89
C THR A 100 -9.41 15.97 -7.99
N LYS A 101 -8.16 16.29 -8.34
CA LYS A 101 -7.83 17.38 -9.28
C LYS A 101 -7.67 16.89 -10.71
N GLU A 102 -7.05 15.72 -10.91
CA GLU A 102 -6.80 15.19 -12.25
C GLU A 102 -7.94 14.27 -12.71
N LEU A 103 -8.38 13.35 -11.85
CA LEU A 103 -9.40 12.36 -12.19
C LEU A 103 -10.83 12.81 -11.82
N CYS A 104 -10.98 13.93 -11.12
CA CYS A 104 -12.28 14.50 -10.71
C CYS A 104 -13.18 13.50 -9.95
N ARG A 105 -12.59 12.54 -9.20
CA ARG A 105 -13.28 11.49 -8.47
C ARG A 105 -13.80 12.01 -7.12
N LYS A 106 -15.01 12.60 -7.15
CA LYS A 106 -15.72 13.09 -5.94
C LYS A 106 -16.47 11.99 -5.17
N ASP A 107 -16.57 10.81 -5.74
CA ASP A 107 -17.22 9.63 -5.17
C ASP A 107 -16.34 8.90 -4.15
N ILE A 108 -15.04 9.17 -4.14
CA ILE A 108 -14.09 8.51 -3.25
C ILE A 108 -14.05 9.21 -1.89
N THR A 109 -14.26 8.43 -0.83
CA THR A 109 -14.16 8.89 0.56
C THR A 109 -12.78 8.58 1.12
N ALA A 110 -12.15 9.57 1.75
CA ALA A 110 -10.91 9.39 2.48
C ALA A 110 -11.18 8.89 3.91
N PHE A 111 -10.35 8.00 4.40
CA PHE A 111 -10.40 7.45 5.75
C PHE A 111 -9.07 7.66 6.46
N THR A 112 -9.12 8.10 7.71
CA THR A 112 -7.93 8.24 8.55
C THR A 112 -8.20 7.60 9.91
N VAL A 113 -7.28 6.78 10.40
CA VAL A 113 -7.35 6.25 11.75
C VAL A 113 -6.73 7.28 12.70
N LYS A 114 -7.49 7.64 13.74
CA LYS A 114 -7.03 8.50 14.82
C LYS A 114 -6.59 7.62 15.98
N TYR A 115 -5.36 7.78 16.40
CA TYR A 115 -4.79 7.08 17.55
C TYR A 115 -4.83 7.94 18.83
N ASP A 116 -4.76 7.27 19.97
CA ASP A 116 -4.60 7.98 21.25
C ASP A 116 -3.22 8.68 21.28
N LYS A 117 -3.20 9.89 21.82
CA LYS A 117 -2.02 10.79 21.79
C LYS A 117 -0.75 10.19 22.41
N ASP A 118 -0.89 9.13 23.19
CA ASP A 118 0.23 8.53 23.93
C ASP A 118 0.95 7.41 23.19
N LEU A 119 0.48 6.97 22.02
CA LEU A 119 0.99 5.76 21.39
C LEU A 119 1.78 5.97 20.09
N ILE A 120 1.41 6.89 19.23
CA ILE A 120 2.06 7.13 17.92
C ILE A 120 1.69 8.54 17.44
N HIS A 121 2.44 9.11 16.53
CA HIS A 121 2.12 10.38 15.88
C HIS A 121 0.72 10.34 15.26
N ASP A 122 -0.26 10.99 15.91
CA ASP A 122 -1.60 11.13 15.37
C ASP A 122 -1.58 12.05 14.15
N GLU A 123 -1.82 11.49 12.98
CA GLU A 123 -1.84 12.20 11.71
C GLU A 123 -3.22 12.75 11.32
N SER A 124 -4.25 12.50 12.12
CA SER A 124 -5.64 12.81 11.80
C SER A 124 -5.88 14.30 11.50
N ASN A 125 -5.23 15.19 12.26
CA ASN A 125 -5.34 16.64 12.04
C ASN A 125 -4.70 17.10 10.73
N GLY A 126 -3.56 16.51 10.34
CA GLY A 126 -2.91 16.77 9.07
C GLY A 126 -3.73 16.29 7.89
N ALA A 127 -4.19 15.06 7.96
CA ALA A 127 -5.07 14.45 6.96
C ALA A 127 -6.37 15.24 6.78
N ALA A 128 -6.99 15.71 7.86
CA ALA A 128 -8.20 16.53 7.79
C ALA A 128 -7.97 17.85 7.05
N LYS A 129 -6.82 18.52 7.24
CA LYS A 129 -6.47 19.74 6.50
C LYS A 129 -6.31 19.46 5.01
N ILE A 130 -5.70 18.34 4.64
CA ILE A 130 -5.52 17.93 3.24
C ILE A 130 -6.87 17.62 2.60
N ALA A 131 -7.71 16.82 3.27
CA ALA A 131 -9.04 16.49 2.79
C ALA A 131 -9.90 17.75 2.55
N ASN A 132 -9.88 18.68 3.51
CA ASN A 132 -10.59 19.96 3.38
C ASN A 132 -10.05 20.82 2.23
N PHE A 133 -8.73 20.87 2.04
CA PHE A 133 -8.11 21.60 0.93
C PHE A 133 -8.49 21.02 -0.44
N LEU A 134 -8.65 19.71 -0.50
CA LEU A 134 -9.02 18.98 -1.72
C LEU A 134 -10.53 18.86 -1.95
N ASP A 135 -11.37 19.39 -1.03
CA ASP A 135 -12.83 19.24 -1.05
C ASP A 135 -13.26 17.76 -1.13
N MET A 136 -12.65 16.93 -0.32
CA MET A 136 -12.81 15.49 -0.30
C MET A 136 -13.61 15.04 0.91
N ASN A 137 -14.57 14.12 0.74
CA ASN A 137 -15.23 13.49 1.87
C ASN A 137 -14.21 12.79 2.75
N HIS A 138 -14.24 13.06 4.05
CA HIS A 138 -13.26 12.52 4.99
C HIS A 138 -13.93 11.97 6.24
N ILE A 139 -13.61 10.73 6.56
CA ILE A 139 -14.07 10.04 7.77
C ILE A 139 -12.87 9.74 8.64
N ILE A 140 -12.89 10.25 9.87
CA ILE A 140 -11.90 9.92 10.90
C ILE A 140 -12.46 8.81 11.78
N VAL A 141 -11.76 7.70 11.81
CA VAL A 141 -12.09 6.52 12.61
C VAL A 141 -11.27 6.56 13.89
N ASP A 142 -11.92 6.71 15.04
CA ASP A 142 -11.22 6.72 16.34
C ASP A 142 -10.94 5.27 16.78
N SER A 143 -9.67 4.92 16.93
CA SER A 143 -9.24 3.57 17.33
C SER A 143 -9.77 3.15 18.70
N LYS A 144 -10.09 4.10 19.60
CA LYS A 144 -10.69 3.80 20.92
C LYS A 144 -12.07 3.17 20.83
N ASN A 145 -12.79 3.40 19.75
CA ASN A 145 -14.14 2.86 19.56
C ASN A 145 -14.12 1.39 19.09
N TYR A 146 -12.95 0.87 18.79
CA TYR A 146 -12.78 -0.52 18.39
C TYR A 146 -12.09 -1.27 19.53
N ASN A 147 -12.89 -2.02 20.29
CA ASN A 147 -12.34 -3.01 21.22
C ASN A 147 -11.58 -4.05 20.39
N SER A 148 -10.27 -4.05 20.54
CA SER A 148 -9.40 -5.03 19.89
C SER A 148 -9.49 -6.39 20.60
N ASP A 149 -10.62 -7.07 20.48
CA ASP A 149 -10.71 -8.51 20.75
C ASP A 149 -9.92 -9.34 19.71
N TYR A 150 -9.06 -8.66 18.94
CA TYR A 150 -8.16 -9.30 17.99
C TYR A 150 -7.06 -10.03 18.74
N ASN A 151 -7.34 -11.29 19.05
CA ASN A 151 -6.31 -12.18 19.55
C ASN A 151 -5.39 -12.63 18.38
N MET A 152 -4.24 -13.22 18.70
CA MET A 152 -3.28 -13.69 17.69
C MET A 152 -3.89 -14.66 16.68
N GLU A 153 -4.91 -15.44 17.07
CA GLU A 153 -5.60 -16.36 16.17
C GLU A 153 -6.37 -15.62 15.08
N HIS A 154 -7.02 -14.50 15.44
CA HIS A 154 -7.75 -13.67 14.49
C HIS A 154 -6.80 -12.97 13.49
N LEU A 155 -5.70 -12.42 13.98
CA LEU A 155 -4.68 -11.82 13.14
C LEU A 155 -4.05 -12.84 12.18
N ASN A 156 -3.75 -14.04 12.64
CA ASN A 156 -3.25 -15.11 11.79
C ASN A 156 -4.24 -15.51 10.69
N LYS A 157 -5.54 -15.47 10.95
CA LYS A 157 -6.57 -15.72 9.93
C LYS A 157 -6.62 -14.61 8.87
N ILE A 158 -6.44 -13.35 9.28
CA ILE A 158 -6.43 -12.20 8.37
C ILE A 158 -5.18 -12.19 7.50
N PHE A 159 -4.00 -12.33 8.10
CA PHE A 159 -2.73 -12.23 7.40
C PHE A 159 -2.26 -13.57 6.80
N GLY A 160 -2.84 -14.70 7.22
CA GLY A 160 -2.45 -16.04 6.77
C GLY A 160 -1.09 -16.50 7.28
N GLU A 161 -0.36 -15.67 8.00
CA GLU A 161 0.95 -16.00 8.59
C GLU A 161 1.25 -15.07 9.79
N PRO A 162 2.21 -15.45 10.67
CA PRO A 162 2.65 -14.59 11.76
C PRO A 162 3.16 -13.25 11.24
N ASN A 163 2.63 -12.16 11.76
CA ASN A 163 3.03 -10.79 11.42
C ASN A 163 3.34 -10.01 12.72
N TYR A 164 4.47 -9.31 12.73
CA TYR A 164 4.89 -8.44 13.84
C TYR A 164 4.77 -6.96 13.44
N GLY A 165 3.75 -6.60 12.73
CA GLY A 165 3.47 -5.20 12.40
C GLY A 165 2.76 -4.51 13.57
N VAL A 166 3.28 -3.38 14.06
CA VAL A 166 2.62 -2.55 15.09
C VAL A 166 1.22 -2.12 14.61
N THR A 167 1.07 -1.90 13.32
CA THR A 167 -0.20 -1.57 12.66
C THR A 167 -1.19 -2.72 12.57
N ALA A 168 -0.78 -3.97 12.87
CA ALA A 168 -1.69 -5.11 12.90
C ALA A 168 -2.60 -5.12 14.14
N PHE A 169 -2.27 -4.31 15.13
CA PHE A 169 -3.01 -4.19 16.40
C PHE A 169 -3.72 -2.85 16.55
N SER A 170 -3.71 -2.01 15.51
CA SER A 170 -4.33 -0.69 15.49
C SER A 170 -5.63 -0.65 14.70
#